data_4a330c413186777c0609570c3ec88fcf
#
_entry.id   4a330c413186777c0609570c3ec88fcf
#
_cell.length_a   1.000
_cell.length_b   1.000
_cell.length_c   1.000
_cell.angle_alpha   90.00
_cell.angle_beta   90.00
_cell.angle_gamma   90.00
#
_symmetry.space_group_name_H-M   'P 1'
#
loop_
_entity.id
_entity.type
_entity.pdbx_description
1 polymer ?
#
loop_
_entity_poly.entity_id
_entity_poly.type
_entity_poly.pdbx_seq_one_letter_code
_entity_poly.pdbx_strand_id
1 'polypeptide(L)'
;MSRPKLEGFIRVPSGVVAKPFVILSGYQSFPGDAGAISISGIVQSKGFFCPTSPCSLEFPETDQISFRVQNKNGDSSSEVQANVLVTKMEGGYALTIITLGKFVVFSDSCANIWQNADALPPDWAKFPQDPGELNTEKSLHYLAARLLTAGVVDAKDCPNGGWEGNAPNACGLDKVKDQMVAWQNQYDLNIWLVGRDEHIPPIILKTLLEIESQFWPTSQRLFLDELGLGQINQLGIDVLLRTNPGLYQQVCTSALYKCDQPYENLTGIDRALIRGTIVQSLDAACPTCLYGVNLNKASQSIALIAKVLYANCVQAKAILKLHGVTANYEDSWKFALVSYHSGFGCLQSAIENSSTDGTQITWNTVTENLVCQGAVAYIDKFWGSLLNFNSYLKKPGTLTNVQLQNPTPAPTSTPYLSNAHILVKIFVDKNGDGIQQQGETLDNVQVNLELENGVSFTQITSDGKAEFSLTGISVGVKGRVTLPGLYRNASILVPSAGEIPIIFIFARPILPTQLPY
;
A
#
# COMPACT_ATOMS: atom_id res chain seq x y z
N MET A 1 -13.87 -3.92 -9.05
CA MET A 1 -12.45 -3.58 -8.83
C MET A 1 -12.24 -2.13 -9.07
N SER A 2 -11.57 -1.43 -8.16
CA SER A 2 -11.07 -0.11 -8.51
C SER A 2 -9.98 -0.30 -9.57
N ARG A 3 -10.07 0.44 -10.69
CA ARG A 3 -8.97 0.56 -11.64
C ARG A 3 -7.72 0.98 -10.89
N PRO A 4 -6.52 0.58 -11.34
CA PRO A 4 -5.29 1.09 -10.75
C PRO A 4 -5.36 2.63 -10.73
N LYS A 5 -5.17 3.22 -9.56
CA LYS A 5 -5.17 4.66 -9.45
C LYS A 5 -3.85 5.17 -9.98
N LEU A 6 -3.91 5.94 -11.07
CA LEU A 6 -2.74 6.55 -11.68
C LEU A 6 -2.75 8.03 -11.31
N GLU A 7 -1.65 8.52 -10.75
CA GLU A 7 -1.52 9.89 -10.24
C GLU A 7 -0.29 10.56 -10.85
N GLY A 8 -0.43 11.85 -11.19
CA GLY A 8 0.67 12.69 -11.66
C GLY A 8 1.12 13.67 -10.57
N PHE A 9 2.43 13.91 -10.50
CA PHE A 9 3.04 14.82 -9.55
C PHE A 9 4.05 15.74 -10.23
N ILE A 10 4.17 16.97 -9.71
CA ILE A 10 5.14 17.95 -10.15
C ILE A 10 5.97 18.42 -8.97
N ARG A 11 7.28 18.49 -9.16
CA ARG A 11 8.23 19.03 -8.19
C ARG A 11 9.09 20.12 -8.81
N VAL A 12 9.62 20.97 -7.97
CA VAL A 12 10.70 21.92 -8.31
C VAL A 12 11.96 21.57 -7.54
N PRO A 13 13.16 21.87 -8.08
CA PRO A 13 14.40 21.67 -7.35
C PRO A 13 14.43 22.54 -6.08
N SER A 14 15.03 22.02 -5.02
CA SER A 14 15.27 22.79 -3.80
C SER A 14 16.43 23.77 -3.99
N GLY A 15 16.18 25.04 -3.64
CA GLY A 15 17.21 26.10 -3.73
C GLY A 15 17.38 26.69 -5.13
N VAL A 16 18.56 27.31 -5.36
CA VAL A 16 18.90 28.00 -6.61
C VAL A 16 19.58 27.04 -7.57
N VAL A 17 19.08 26.97 -8.81
CA VAL A 17 19.62 26.12 -9.88
C VAL A 17 20.11 26.96 -11.04
N ALA A 18 21.14 26.48 -11.75
CA ALA A 18 21.73 27.19 -12.89
C ALA A 18 20.77 27.35 -14.08
N LYS A 19 19.88 26.36 -14.27
CA LYS A 19 18.81 26.40 -15.28
C LYS A 19 17.48 26.02 -14.62
N PRO A 20 16.40 26.76 -14.90
CA PRO A 20 15.11 26.46 -14.31
C PRO A 20 14.47 25.23 -14.98
N PHE A 21 14.00 24.28 -14.16
CA PHE A 21 13.32 23.06 -14.63
C PHE A 21 12.32 22.57 -13.58
N VAL A 22 11.34 21.82 -14.03
CA VAL A 22 10.41 21.06 -13.19
C VAL A 22 10.66 19.56 -13.35
N ILE A 23 10.32 18.80 -12.33
CA ILE A 23 10.37 17.33 -12.37
C ILE A 23 8.93 16.83 -12.34
N LEU A 24 8.56 16.07 -13.37
CA LEU A 24 7.26 15.44 -13.50
C LEU A 24 7.40 13.96 -13.19
N SER A 25 6.48 13.42 -12.41
CA SER A 25 6.47 12.00 -12.07
C SER A 25 5.06 11.43 -12.11
N GLY A 26 4.96 10.14 -12.46
CA GLY A 26 3.73 9.38 -12.43
C GLY A 26 3.88 8.14 -11.57
N TYR A 27 2.85 7.84 -10.80
CA TYR A 27 2.80 6.69 -9.90
C TYR A 27 1.51 5.92 -10.11
N GLN A 28 1.60 4.61 -9.96
CA GLN A 28 0.48 3.69 -10.08
C GLN A 28 0.31 2.90 -8.78
N SER A 29 -0.92 2.82 -8.28
CA SER A 29 -1.23 2.23 -6.97
C SER A 29 -1.14 0.70 -6.88
N PHE A 30 -0.75 0.01 -7.95
CA PHE A 30 -0.60 -1.44 -7.92
C PHE A 30 0.69 -1.86 -8.62
N PRO A 31 1.49 -2.74 -7.99
CA PRO A 31 2.60 -3.41 -8.65
C PRO A 31 2.03 -4.56 -9.47
N GLY A 32 1.69 -4.30 -10.66
CA GLY A 32 1.48 -5.31 -11.67
C GLY A 32 2.11 -4.74 -12.89
N ASP A 33 3.27 -5.23 -13.29
CA ASP A 33 4.00 -4.70 -14.41
C ASP A 33 3.92 -3.16 -14.46
N ALA A 34 4.72 -2.49 -13.64
CA ALA A 34 4.97 -1.06 -13.76
C ALA A 34 5.69 -0.84 -15.10
N GLY A 35 5.00 -1.13 -16.19
CA GLY A 35 5.43 -0.79 -17.52
C GLY A 35 5.63 0.71 -17.55
N ALA A 36 6.56 1.15 -18.37
CA ALA A 36 6.95 2.54 -18.50
C ALA A 36 5.73 3.47 -18.39
N ILE A 37 5.74 4.33 -17.41
CA ILE A 37 4.77 5.41 -17.26
C ILE A 37 5.27 6.55 -18.13
N SER A 38 4.44 6.99 -19.07
CA SER A 38 4.68 8.17 -19.90
C SER A 38 3.92 9.37 -19.35
N ILE A 39 4.42 10.56 -19.65
CA ILE A 39 3.81 11.82 -19.22
C ILE A 39 3.66 12.71 -20.46
N SER A 40 2.46 13.25 -20.67
CA SER A 40 2.20 14.18 -21.76
C SER A 40 1.41 15.38 -21.27
N GLY A 41 1.66 16.54 -21.84
CA GLY A 41 1.00 17.76 -21.40
C GLY A 41 1.31 18.96 -22.27
N ILE A 42 0.96 20.13 -21.74
CA ILE A 42 1.13 21.42 -22.38
C ILE A 42 1.81 22.38 -21.41
N VAL A 43 2.82 23.09 -21.89
CA VAL A 43 3.46 24.22 -21.23
C VAL A 43 3.71 25.31 -22.29
N GLN A 44 3.43 26.58 -21.96
CA GLN A 44 3.59 27.70 -22.92
C GLN A 44 2.87 27.46 -24.25
N SER A 45 1.67 26.87 -24.20
CA SER A 45 0.89 26.46 -25.36
C SER A 45 1.59 25.45 -26.29
N LYS A 46 2.70 24.85 -25.85
CA LYS A 46 3.45 23.80 -26.58
C LYS A 46 3.22 22.46 -25.91
N GLY A 47 2.93 21.45 -26.72
CA GLY A 47 2.84 20.07 -26.25
C GLY A 47 4.21 19.51 -25.90
N PHE A 48 4.29 18.69 -24.85
CA PHE A 48 5.48 17.91 -24.52
C PHE A 48 5.12 16.45 -24.26
N PHE A 49 6.11 15.58 -24.39
CA PHE A 49 5.98 14.15 -24.11
C PHE A 49 7.25 13.61 -23.45
N CYS A 50 7.09 12.96 -22.31
CA CYS A 50 8.12 12.23 -21.59
C CYS A 50 7.84 10.73 -21.70
N PRO A 51 8.68 9.93 -22.32
CA PRO A 51 8.45 8.48 -22.49
C PRO A 51 8.61 7.70 -21.19
N THR A 52 9.25 8.29 -20.18
CA THR A 52 9.51 7.66 -18.89
C THR A 52 9.19 8.61 -17.74
N SER A 53 8.88 8.05 -16.56
CA SER A 53 8.72 8.76 -15.30
C SER A 53 9.83 8.33 -14.32
N PRO A 54 10.44 9.25 -13.57
CA PRO A 54 10.27 10.71 -13.68
C PRO A 54 10.98 11.31 -14.90
N CYS A 55 10.56 12.50 -15.32
CA CYS A 55 11.25 13.29 -16.32
C CYS A 55 11.47 14.74 -15.89
N SER A 56 12.52 15.34 -16.42
CA SER A 56 12.84 16.75 -16.20
C SER A 56 12.43 17.57 -17.43
N LEU A 57 11.70 18.66 -17.21
CA LEU A 57 11.25 19.56 -18.26
C LEU A 57 11.82 20.94 -18.00
N GLU A 58 12.55 21.54 -18.97
CA GLU A 58 12.98 22.94 -18.89
C GLU A 58 11.77 23.86 -18.73
N PHE A 59 11.88 24.82 -17.80
CA PHE A 59 10.80 25.75 -17.46
C PHE A 59 11.36 27.16 -17.36
N PRO A 60 11.64 27.81 -18.49
CA PRO A 60 12.49 29.00 -18.53
C PRO A 60 11.84 30.25 -17.93
N GLU A 61 10.53 30.31 -17.85
CA GLU A 61 9.77 31.46 -17.36
C GLU A 61 8.52 31.02 -16.59
N THR A 62 7.98 31.95 -15.82
CA THR A 62 6.74 31.74 -15.05
C THR A 62 5.58 31.43 -15.98
N ASP A 63 4.95 30.26 -15.81
CA ASP A 63 3.81 29.85 -16.61
C ASP A 63 3.00 28.75 -15.91
N GLN A 64 1.89 28.38 -16.55
CA GLN A 64 1.07 27.24 -16.19
C GLN A 64 1.50 26.00 -16.97
N ILE A 65 1.57 24.87 -16.28
CA ILE A 65 1.70 23.54 -16.88
C ILE A 65 0.47 22.72 -16.61
N SER A 66 -0.01 22.01 -17.64
CA SER A 66 -1.01 20.94 -17.48
C SER A 66 -0.48 19.64 -18.06
N PHE A 67 -0.68 18.52 -17.36
CA PHE A 67 -0.21 17.23 -17.86
C PHE A 67 -1.06 16.07 -17.33
N ARG A 68 -0.93 14.93 -18.00
CA ARG A 68 -1.48 13.64 -17.60
C ARG A 68 -0.39 12.59 -17.66
N VAL A 69 -0.58 11.61 -16.81
CA VAL A 69 0.27 10.43 -16.73
C VAL A 69 -0.49 9.28 -17.36
N GLN A 70 0.20 8.49 -18.17
CA GLN A 70 -0.39 7.34 -18.85
C GLN A 70 0.51 6.12 -18.67
N ASN A 71 -0.09 4.97 -18.36
CA ASN A 71 0.62 3.70 -18.35
C ASN A 71 0.56 3.03 -19.73
N LYS A 72 1.32 1.96 -19.91
CA LYS A 72 1.36 1.20 -21.18
C LYS A 72 0.01 0.58 -21.58
N ASN A 73 -0.93 0.46 -20.63
CA ASN A 73 -2.26 -0.11 -20.86
C ASN A 73 -3.27 0.95 -21.36
N GLY A 74 -2.84 2.20 -21.48
CA GLY A 74 -3.70 3.30 -21.90
C GLY A 74 -4.51 3.94 -20.78
N ASP A 75 -4.37 3.47 -19.52
CA ASP A 75 -4.98 4.16 -18.40
C ASP A 75 -4.32 5.51 -18.20
N SER A 76 -5.11 6.54 -17.93
CA SER A 76 -4.63 7.91 -17.72
C SER A 76 -5.02 8.42 -16.35
N SER A 77 -4.14 9.25 -15.76
CA SER A 77 -4.48 10.03 -14.56
C SER A 77 -5.50 11.13 -14.87
N SER A 78 -6.06 11.71 -13.82
CA SER A 78 -6.67 13.04 -13.91
C SER A 78 -5.63 14.04 -14.43
N GLU A 79 -6.10 15.14 -15.04
CA GLU A 79 -5.22 16.22 -15.44
C GLU A 79 -4.65 16.92 -14.20
N VAL A 80 -3.33 17.08 -14.18
CA VAL A 80 -2.62 17.87 -13.16
C VAL A 80 -2.36 19.26 -13.74
N GLN A 81 -2.73 20.29 -13.01
CA GLN A 81 -2.49 21.69 -13.38
C GLN A 81 -1.71 22.37 -12.26
N ALA A 82 -0.65 23.09 -12.62
CA ALA A 82 0.15 23.86 -11.68
C ALA A 82 0.64 25.16 -12.31
N ASN A 83 0.67 26.21 -11.51
CA ASN A 83 1.39 27.44 -11.86
C ASN A 83 2.79 27.37 -11.24
N VAL A 84 3.81 27.56 -12.05
CA VAL A 84 5.20 27.57 -11.63
C VAL A 84 5.75 28.97 -11.76
N LEU A 85 6.14 29.54 -10.62
CA LEU A 85 6.82 30.83 -10.56
C LEU A 85 8.31 30.60 -10.70
N VAL A 86 8.94 31.23 -11.68
CA VAL A 86 10.38 31.25 -11.89
C VAL A 86 10.92 32.60 -11.48
N THR A 87 11.75 32.62 -10.43
CA THR A 87 12.38 33.85 -9.93
C THR A 87 13.86 33.81 -10.22
N LYS A 88 14.38 34.83 -10.92
CA LYS A 88 15.82 34.99 -11.14
C LYS A 88 16.46 35.47 -9.86
N MET A 89 17.48 34.75 -9.40
CA MET A 89 18.26 35.04 -8.19
C MET A 89 19.71 35.26 -8.55
N GLU A 90 20.49 35.75 -7.58
CA GLU A 90 21.94 35.79 -7.73
C GLU A 90 22.48 34.35 -7.82
N GLY A 91 23.15 34.03 -8.93
CA GLY A 91 23.67 32.68 -9.20
C GLY A 91 22.73 31.70 -9.90
N GLY A 92 21.51 32.10 -10.27
CA GLY A 92 20.59 31.19 -10.98
C GLY A 92 19.11 31.49 -10.88
N TYR A 93 18.32 30.46 -10.68
CA TYR A 93 16.86 30.54 -10.64
C TYR A 93 16.30 29.77 -9.45
N ALA A 94 15.33 30.34 -8.76
CA ALA A 94 14.50 29.66 -7.79
C ALA A 94 13.11 29.41 -8.39
N LEU A 95 12.53 28.22 -8.17
CA LEU A 95 11.20 27.87 -8.64
C LEU A 95 10.28 27.61 -7.46
N THR A 96 9.02 28.04 -7.61
CA THR A 96 7.95 27.80 -6.62
C THR A 96 6.70 27.33 -7.34
N ILE A 97 6.08 26.25 -6.86
CA ILE A 97 4.81 25.77 -7.38
C ILE A 97 3.68 26.40 -6.60
N ILE A 98 2.77 27.03 -7.33
CA ILE A 98 1.47 27.45 -6.82
C ILE A 98 0.45 26.47 -7.37
N THR A 99 0.05 25.46 -6.59
CA THR A 99 -0.98 24.50 -7.01
C THR A 99 -2.36 25.12 -6.86
N LEU A 100 -3.23 24.99 -7.86
CA LEU A 100 -4.66 25.31 -7.78
C LEU A 100 -5.47 24.23 -7.04
N GLY A 101 -4.82 23.25 -6.43
CA GLY A 101 -5.44 22.21 -5.62
C GLY A 101 -5.50 22.62 -4.15
N LYS A 102 -6.57 22.25 -3.47
CA LYS A 102 -6.77 22.48 -2.04
C LYS A 102 -5.56 22.02 -1.26
N PHE A 103 -4.81 22.96 -0.66
CA PHE A 103 -4.02 22.66 0.51
C PHE A 103 -5.00 22.19 1.58
N VAL A 104 -4.98 20.93 1.90
CA VAL A 104 -5.70 20.42 3.07
C VAL A 104 -4.96 20.98 4.29
N VAL A 105 -5.53 22.00 4.90
CA VAL A 105 -5.08 22.46 6.22
C VAL A 105 -5.52 21.36 7.21
N PHE A 106 -4.56 20.65 7.72
CA PHE A 106 -4.77 19.56 8.67
C PHE A 106 -5.15 20.12 10.06
N SER A 107 -6.41 20.50 10.27
CA SER A 107 -6.84 21.10 11.54
C SER A 107 -7.00 20.08 12.69
N ASP A 108 -7.22 18.79 12.39
CA ASP A 108 -7.48 17.74 13.39
C ASP A 108 -6.69 16.44 13.14
N SER A 109 -5.51 16.53 12.55
CA SER A 109 -4.68 15.36 12.23
C SER A 109 -3.90 14.87 13.44
N CYS A 110 -3.49 13.61 13.41
CA CYS A 110 -2.56 13.05 14.39
C CYS A 110 -1.24 13.86 14.40
N ALA A 111 -0.81 14.36 13.24
CA ALA A 111 0.32 15.28 13.15
C ALA A 111 0.08 16.59 13.93
N ASN A 112 -1.14 17.13 13.93
CA ASN A 112 -1.50 18.37 14.63
C ASN A 112 -1.97 18.14 16.07
N ILE A 113 -2.42 16.93 16.42
CA ILE A 113 -2.84 16.60 17.79
C ILE A 113 -1.72 16.87 18.80
N TRP A 114 -0.46 16.69 18.36
CA TRP A 114 0.72 16.86 19.20
C TRP A 114 1.35 18.26 19.13
N GLN A 115 0.90 19.11 18.21
CA GLN A 115 1.46 20.45 18.10
C GLN A 115 1.11 21.31 19.32
N ASN A 116 2.14 21.74 20.03
CA ASN A 116 2.06 22.94 20.86
C ASN A 116 2.19 24.15 19.91
N ALA A 117 1.48 25.22 20.21
CA ALA A 117 1.34 26.40 19.33
C ALA A 117 2.68 27.05 18.90
N ASP A 118 3.80 26.67 19.49
CA ASP A 118 5.10 27.33 19.34
C ASP A 118 6.21 26.48 18.68
N ALA A 119 5.93 25.22 18.29
CA ALA A 119 6.95 24.35 17.70
C ALA A 119 6.62 23.91 16.28
N LEU A 120 7.55 24.14 15.35
CA LEU A 120 7.46 23.55 14.00
C LEU A 120 7.62 22.03 14.09
N PRO A 121 6.86 21.25 13.29
CA PRO A 121 7.03 19.82 13.24
C PRO A 121 8.44 19.48 12.74
N PRO A 122 9.07 18.43 13.27
CA PRO A 122 10.39 17.97 12.82
C PRO A 122 10.34 17.57 11.34
N ASP A 123 11.51 17.53 10.69
CA ASP A 123 11.61 17.27 9.25
C ASP A 123 10.97 15.95 8.82
N TRP A 124 11.07 14.89 9.63
CA TRP A 124 10.43 13.61 9.36
C TRP A 124 8.91 13.64 9.46
N ALA A 125 8.31 14.64 10.10
CA ALA A 125 6.87 14.83 10.17
C ALA A 125 6.33 15.69 9.03
N LYS A 126 7.20 16.31 8.23
CA LYS A 126 6.80 17.07 7.03
C LYS A 126 6.21 16.13 6.00
N PHE A 127 5.17 16.61 5.33
CA PHE A 127 4.53 15.83 4.29
C PHE A 127 5.37 15.88 3.01
N PRO A 128 5.78 14.73 2.41
CA PRO A 128 6.52 14.70 1.16
C PRO A 128 5.74 15.37 0.02
N GLN A 129 6.43 16.05 -0.89
CA GLN A 129 5.79 16.70 -2.04
C GLN A 129 5.21 15.69 -3.02
N ASP A 130 5.88 14.54 -3.18
CA ASP A 130 5.37 13.42 -3.97
C ASP A 130 5.82 12.06 -3.37
N PRO A 131 5.22 10.93 -3.80
CA PRO A 131 5.57 9.61 -3.30
C PRO A 131 7.03 9.20 -3.52
N GLY A 132 7.74 9.77 -4.52
CA GLY A 132 9.14 9.45 -4.80
C GLY A 132 10.09 9.88 -3.69
N GLU A 133 9.68 10.83 -2.86
CA GLU A 133 10.45 11.22 -1.67
C GLU A 133 10.41 10.17 -0.55
N LEU A 134 9.58 9.13 -0.72
CA LEU A 134 9.53 7.97 0.17
C LEU A 134 10.44 6.82 -0.30
N ASN A 135 10.99 6.86 -1.52
CA ASN A 135 11.76 5.76 -2.09
C ASN A 135 13.05 5.50 -1.30
N THR A 136 13.22 4.26 -0.83
CA THR A 136 14.38 3.82 -0.03
C THR A 136 15.11 2.65 -0.69
N GLU A 137 16.40 2.48 -0.33
CA GLU A 137 17.26 1.36 -0.73
C GLU A 137 17.86 0.71 0.53
N LYS A 138 17.01 0.11 1.37
CA LYS A 138 17.45 -0.57 2.59
C LYS A 138 17.75 -2.05 2.31
N SER A 139 18.76 -2.59 2.98
CA SER A 139 18.99 -4.03 3.02
C SER A 139 18.06 -4.65 4.07
N LEU A 140 17.04 -5.36 3.61
CA LEU A 140 15.97 -5.93 4.44
C LEU A 140 16.06 -7.46 4.40
N HIS A 141 16.73 -8.04 5.39
CA HIS A 141 17.08 -9.47 5.39
C HIS A 141 15.87 -10.41 5.42
N TYR A 142 14.82 -10.05 6.18
CA TYR A 142 13.59 -10.85 6.20
C TYR A 142 12.88 -10.77 4.84
N LEU A 143 12.77 -9.59 4.25
CA LEU A 143 12.22 -9.44 2.90
C LEU A 143 13.03 -10.24 1.87
N ALA A 144 14.36 -10.16 1.93
CA ALA A 144 15.24 -10.92 1.05
C ALA A 144 14.97 -12.45 1.16
N ALA A 145 14.85 -12.96 2.38
CA ALA A 145 14.50 -14.36 2.63
C ALA A 145 13.13 -14.72 2.04
N ARG A 146 12.13 -13.84 2.19
CA ARG A 146 10.78 -14.06 1.64
C ARG A 146 10.78 -14.05 0.11
N LEU A 147 11.53 -13.14 -0.54
CA LEU A 147 11.66 -13.08 -2.00
C LEU A 147 12.27 -14.36 -2.58
N LEU A 148 13.29 -14.94 -1.93
CA LEU A 148 13.87 -16.22 -2.31
C LEU A 148 12.89 -17.37 -2.07
N THR A 149 12.30 -17.46 -0.88
CA THR A 149 11.39 -18.57 -0.51
C THR A 149 10.15 -18.61 -1.39
N ALA A 150 9.60 -17.45 -1.72
CA ALA A 150 8.41 -17.34 -2.57
C ALA A 150 8.72 -17.51 -4.07
N GLY A 151 9.98 -17.67 -4.45
CA GLY A 151 10.39 -17.82 -5.85
C GLY A 151 10.22 -16.54 -6.68
N VAL A 152 10.18 -15.36 -6.03
CA VAL A 152 10.19 -14.06 -6.73
C VAL A 152 11.52 -13.87 -7.46
N VAL A 153 12.60 -14.35 -6.85
CA VAL A 153 13.96 -14.35 -7.40
C VAL A 153 14.52 -15.76 -7.36
N ASP A 154 15.10 -16.21 -8.47
CA ASP A 154 15.82 -17.48 -8.56
C ASP A 154 17.30 -17.25 -8.22
N ALA A 155 17.80 -17.96 -7.20
CA ALA A 155 19.20 -17.92 -6.78
C ALA A 155 19.88 -19.31 -6.86
N LYS A 156 19.38 -20.20 -7.73
CA LYS A 156 19.92 -21.57 -7.90
C LYS A 156 21.39 -21.61 -8.30
N ASP A 157 21.87 -20.57 -8.96
CA ASP A 157 23.27 -20.40 -9.34
C ASP A 157 24.18 -19.93 -8.18
N CYS A 158 23.60 -19.54 -7.05
CA CYS A 158 24.34 -19.23 -5.84
C CYS A 158 24.73 -20.49 -5.03
N PRO A 159 25.82 -20.45 -4.25
CA PRO A 159 26.12 -21.50 -3.27
C PRO A 159 24.91 -21.75 -2.36
N ASN A 160 24.54 -23.02 -2.20
CA ASN A 160 23.38 -23.48 -1.43
C ASN A 160 22.05 -22.77 -1.84
N GLY A 161 21.90 -22.42 -3.13
CA GLY A 161 20.70 -21.71 -3.59
C GLY A 161 20.52 -20.33 -2.98
N GLY A 162 21.59 -19.68 -2.57
CA GLY A 162 21.55 -18.33 -1.95
C GLY A 162 21.35 -18.33 -0.43
N TRP A 163 21.51 -19.48 0.25
CA TRP A 163 21.25 -19.61 1.69
C TRP A 163 22.50 -19.94 2.50
N GLU A 164 22.53 -19.42 3.74
CA GLU A 164 23.43 -19.81 4.81
C GLU A 164 22.60 -20.06 6.08
N GLY A 165 22.38 -21.32 6.42
CA GLY A 165 21.40 -21.70 7.44
C GLY A 165 19.98 -21.23 7.05
N ASN A 166 19.37 -20.41 7.89
CA ASN A 166 18.02 -19.86 7.68
C ASN A 166 18.03 -18.41 7.14
N ALA A 167 19.18 -17.88 6.74
CA ALA A 167 19.31 -16.52 6.22
C ALA A 167 19.86 -16.53 4.78
N PRO A 168 19.54 -15.53 3.96
CA PRO A 168 20.20 -15.33 2.68
C PRO A 168 21.70 -15.10 2.87
N ASN A 169 22.52 -15.80 2.09
CA ASN A 169 23.95 -15.54 2.03
C ASN A 169 24.26 -14.30 1.15
N ALA A 170 25.54 -13.91 1.06
CA ALA A 170 25.96 -12.74 0.29
C ALA A 170 25.50 -12.80 -1.20
N CYS A 171 25.59 -13.99 -1.83
CA CYS A 171 25.11 -14.19 -3.20
C CYS A 171 23.58 -14.05 -3.29
N GLY A 172 22.84 -14.66 -2.36
CA GLY A 172 21.39 -14.53 -2.30
C GLY A 172 20.93 -13.08 -2.08
N LEU A 173 21.61 -12.33 -1.22
CA LEU A 173 21.35 -10.90 -1.00
C LEU A 173 21.60 -10.06 -2.26
N ASP A 174 22.70 -10.35 -2.99
CA ASP A 174 23.01 -9.66 -4.24
C ASP A 174 21.93 -9.93 -5.31
N LYS A 175 21.52 -11.19 -5.44
CA LYS A 175 20.47 -11.60 -6.40
C LYS A 175 19.13 -10.90 -6.16
N VAL A 176 18.72 -10.71 -4.91
CA VAL A 176 17.43 -10.10 -4.58
C VAL A 176 17.45 -8.58 -4.54
N LYS A 177 18.61 -7.95 -4.65
CA LYS A 177 18.80 -6.51 -4.40
C LYS A 177 17.79 -5.64 -5.14
N ASP A 178 17.69 -5.80 -6.46
CA ASP A 178 16.81 -4.96 -7.28
C ASP A 178 15.33 -5.20 -6.95
N GLN A 179 14.95 -6.47 -6.76
CA GLN A 179 13.59 -6.83 -6.37
C GLN A 179 13.26 -6.36 -4.95
N MET A 180 14.21 -6.40 -4.04
CA MET A 180 14.04 -5.89 -2.68
C MET A 180 13.81 -4.38 -2.68
N VAL A 181 14.53 -3.62 -3.52
CA VAL A 181 14.32 -2.18 -3.72
C VAL A 181 12.95 -1.92 -4.35
N ALA A 182 12.56 -2.66 -5.38
CA ALA A 182 11.24 -2.55 -5.98
C ALA A 182 10.13 -2.87 -4.96
N TRP A 183 10.31 -3.93 -4.18
CA TRP A 183 9.32 -4.39 -3.21
C TRP A 183 9.10 -3.42 -2.05
N GLN A 184 10.15 -2.85 -1.48
CA GLN A 184 10.02 -1.90 -0.37
C GLN A 184 9.39 -0.56 -0.78
N ASN A 185 9.38 -0.26 -2.09
CA ASN A 185 8.86 1.01 -2.62
C ASN A 185 7.52 0.87 -3.37
N GLN A 186 7.04 -0.36 -3.59
CA GLN A 186 5.81 -0.60 -4.34
C GLN A 186 4.55 0.02 -3.71
N TYR A 187 4.59 0.28 -2.41
CA TYR A 187 3.47 0.84 -1.66
C TYR A 187 3.55 2.36 -1.45
N ASP A 188 4.59 3.04 -1.95
CA ASP A 188 4.86 4.45 -1.63
C ASP A 188 3.73 5.39 -2.03
N LEU A 189 3.10 5.17 -3.20
CA LEU A 189 1.92 5.92 -3.59
C LEU A 189 0.77 5.72 -2.59
N ASN A 190 0.52 4.48 -2.17
CA ASN A 190 -0.56 4.18 -1.22
C ASN A 190 -0.28 4.78 0.15
N ILE A 191 0.96 4.67 0.62
CA ILE A 191 1.42 5.28 1.88
C ILE A 191 1.25 6.79 1.83
N TRP A 192 1.62 7.43 0.73
CA TRP A 192 1.50 8.87 0.54
C TRP A 192 0.02 9.32 0.53
N LEU A 193 -0.84 8.64 -0.26
CA LEU A 193 -2.27 8.94 -0.36
C LEU A 193 -2.98 8.72 0.98
N VAL A 194 -2.73 7.59 1.61
CA VAL A 194 -3.33 7.24 2.91
C VAL A 194 -2.82 8.17 4.00
N GLY A 195 -1.53 8.49 4.02
CA GLY A 195 -0.96 9.45 4.97
C GLY A 195 -1.64 10.82 4.86
N ARG A 196 -1.92 11.28 3.63
CA ARG A 196 -2.69 12.50 3.37
C ARG A 196 -4.13 12.40 3.88
N ASP A 197 -4.82 11.31 3.53
CA ASP A 197 -6.25 11.17 3.80
C ASP A 197 -6.53 10.89 5.30
N GLU A 198 -5.65 10.15 5.98
CA GLU A 198 -5.75 9.83 7.42
C GLU A 198 -4.90 10.77 8.30
N HIS A 199 -4.24 11.76 7.69
CA HIS A 199 -3.46 12.78 8.38
C HIS A 199 -2.33 12.23 9.26
N ILE A 200 -1.59 11.26 8.73
CA ILE A 200 -0.41 10.65 9.36
C ILE A 200 0.81 10.98 8.52
N PRO A 201 1.96 11.38 9.11
CA PRO A 201 3.18 11.58 8.36
C PRO A 201 3.56 10.30 7.57
N PRO A 202 3.68 10.37 6.23
CA PRO A 202 3.93 9.18 5.41
C PRO A 202 5.22 8.44 5.78
N ILE A 203 6.24 9.15 6.28
CA ILE A 203 7.50 8.54 6.73
C ILE A 203 7.24 7.65 7.96
N ILE A 204 6.41 8.09 8.92
CA ILE A 204 6.01 7.25 10.07
C ILE A 204 5.30 5.99 9.58
N LEU A 205 4.34 6.13 8.67
CA LEU A 205 3.59 4.99 8.15
C LEU A 205 4.51 4.01 7.39
N LYS A 206 5.43 4.52 6.56
CA LYS A 206 6.41 3.69 5.85
C LYS A 206 7.34 2.97 6.82
N THR A 207 7.86 3.68 7.83
CA THR A 207 8.71 3.09 8.86
C THR A 207 7.95 2.02 9.67
N LEU A 208 6.67 2.23 9.95
CA LEU A 208 5.83 1.22 10.61
C LEU A 208 5.79 -0.08 9.79
N LEU A 209 5.48 -0.01 8.50
CA LEU A 209 5.42 -1.19 7.63
C LEU A 209 6.79 -1.88 7.49
N GLU A 210 7.87 -1.10 7.51
CA GLU A 210 9.24 -1.64 7.52
C GLU A 210 9.54 -2.44 8.79
N ILE A 211 9.24 -1.86 9.95
CA ILE A 211 9.55 -2.48 11.24
C ILE A 211 8.69 -3.71 11.50
N GLU A 212 7.40 -3.64 11.15
CA GLU A 212 6.43 -4.71 11.40
C GLU A 212 6.62 -5.91 10.47
N SER A 213 6.79 -5.68 9.17
CA SER A 213 6.76 -6.76 8.17
C SER A 213 7.90 -6.75 7.16
N GLN A 214 8.77 -5.74 7.17
CA GLN A 214 9.69 -5.45 6.07
C GLN A 214 8.96 -5.48 4.72
N PHE A 215 7.75 -4.93 4.67
CA PHE A 215 6.89 -4.87 3.48
C PHE A 215 6.42 -6.23 2.92
N TRP A 216 6.59 -7.34 3.66
CA TRP A 216 6.02 -8.62 3.29
C TRP A 216 4.64 -8.78 3.93
N PRO A 217 3.55 -8.95 3.14
CA PRO A 217 2.19 -8.72 3.63
C PRO A 217 1.52 -9.92 4.30
N THR A 218 2.28 -10.83 4.87
CA THR A 218 1.73 -11.97 5.63
C THR A 218 2.31 -12.01 7.03
N SER A 219 1.65 -12.75 7.93
CA SER A 219 2.15 -12.92 9.29
C SER A 219 3.60 -13.44 9.30
N GLN A 220 4.42 -12.83 10.14
CA GLN A 220 5.78 -13.30 10.38
C GLN A 220 5.81 -14.47 11.36
N ARG A 221 4.80 -14.56 12.22
CA ARG A 221 4.69 -15.53 13.30
C ARG A 221 3.44 -16.37 13.14
N LEU A 222 3.59 -17.65 12.78
CA LEU A 222 2.49 -18.57 12.48
C LEU A 222 1.50 -18.80 13.64
N PHE A 223 1.91 -18.49 14.87
CA PHE A 223 1.13 -18.74 16.07
C PHE A 223 0.52 -17.48 16.70
N LEU A 224 0.75 -16.30 16.10
CA LEU A 224 0.18 -15.05 16.56
C LEU A 224 -0.80 -14.55 15.50
N ASP A 225 -1.95 -14.06 15.96
CA ASP A 225 -2.99 -13.47 15.11
C ASP A 225 -2.57 -12.06 14.64
N GLU A 226 -1.33 -11.94 14.13
CA GLU A 226 -0.76 -10.71 13.59
C GLU A 226 -0.88 -10.72 12.07
N LEU A 227 -1.53 -9.74 11.48
CA LEU A 227 -1.97 -9.77 10.10
C LEU A 227 -1.45 -8.62 9.25
N GLY A 228 -1.14 -8.95 8.01
CA GLY A 228 -0.84 -7.99 6.95
C GLY A 228 0.47 -7.22 7.16
N LEU A 229 0.61 -6.12 6.42
CA LEU A 229 1.81 -5.27 6.45
C LEU A 229 2.08 -4.63 7.81
N GLY A 230 1.04 -4.33 8.59
CA GLY A 230 1.15 -3.71 9.91
C GLY A 230 1.16 -4.69 11.07
N GLN A 231 1.15 -6.00 10.83
CA GLN A 231 1.11 -7.05 11.86
C GLN A 231 0.04 -6.77 12.93
N ILE A 232 -1.17 -6.40 12.46
CA ILE A 232 -2.28 -6.00 13.34
C ILE A 232 -2.90 -7.23 13.98
N ASN A 233 -3.03 -7.22 15.30
CA ASN A 233 -3.69 -8.26 16.08
C ASN A 233 -5.13 -7.88 16.47
N GLN A 234 -5.80 -8.76 17.21
CA GLN A 234 -7.17 -8.56 17.70
C GLN A 234 -7.34 -7.26 18.48
N LEU A 235 -6.37 -6.90 19.33
CA LEU A 235 -6.45 -5.68 20.16
C LEU A 235 -6.40 -4.42 19.28
N GLY A 236 -5.55 -4.40 18.26
CA GLY A 236 -5.49 -3.31 17.30
C GLY A 236 -6.82 -3.14 16.54
N ILE A 237 -7.47 -4.24 16.16
CA ILE A 237 -8.80 -4.19 15.53
C ILE A 237 -9.86 -3.65 16.52
N ASP A 238 -9.83 -4.06 17.78
CA ASP A 238 -10.77 -3.58 18.80
C ASP A 238 -10.62 -2.06 19.04
N VAL A 239 -9.37 -1.58 19.10
CA VAL A 239 -9.08 -0.14 19.21
C VAL A 239 -9.63 0.62 18.01
N LEU A 240 -9.37 0.12 16.81
CA LEU A 240 -9.88 0.71 15.56
C LEU A 240 -11.41 0.85 15.57
N LEU A 241 -12.13 -0.21 15.92
CA LEU A 241 -13.60 -0.24 15.89
C LEU A 241 -14.25 0.63 16.96
N ARG A 242 -13.60 0.79 18.12
CA ARG A 242 -14.06 1.71 19.18
C ARG A 242 -13.85 3.17 18.83
N THR A 243 -12.73 3.50 18.19
CA THR A 243 -12.35 4.89 17.91
C THR A 243 -12.87 5.41 16.58
N ASN A 244 -13.37 4.53 15.69
CA ASN A 244 -13.91 4.89 14.40
C ASN A 244 -15.36 4.41 14.22
N PRO A 245 -16.36 5.16 14.74
CA PRO A 245 -17.77 4.78 14.67
C PRO A 245 -18.28 4.64 13.23
N GLY A 246 -17.75 5.43 12.28
CA GLY A 246 -18.13 5.33 10.87
C GLY A 246 -17.70 4.01 10.25
N LEU A 247 -16.46 3.58 10.49
CA LEU A 247 -15.97 2.28 10.05
C LEU A 247 -16.72 1.15 10.75
N TYR A 248 -16.92 1.27 12.08
CA TYR A 248 -17.72 0.30 12.83
C TYR A 248 -19.10 0.12 12.19
N GLN A 249 -19.83 1.20 11.92
CA GLN A 249 -21.15 1.13 11.32
C GLN A 249 -21.12 0.47 9.94
N GLN A 250 -20.14 0.81 9.11
CA GLN A 250 -19.96 0.23 7.78
C GLN A 250 -19.71 -1.30 7.85
N VAL A 251 -18.83 -1.73 8.76
CA VAL A 251 -18.48 -3.15 8.92
C VAL A 251 -19.61 -3.93 9.59
N CYS A 252 -20.24 -3.33 10.60
CA CYS A 252 -21.34 -3.96 11.33
C CYS A 252 -22.50 -4.30 10.40
N THR A 253 -22.94 -3.37 9.53
CA THR A 253 -24.05 -3.60 8.60
C THR A 253 -23.78 -4.73 7.59
N SER A 254 -22.52 -5.06 7.35
CA SER A 254 -22.15 -6.21 6.51
C SER A 254 -22.06 -7.53 7.26
N ALA A 255 -21.90 -7.50 8.59
CA ALA A 255 -21.67 -8.66 9.43
C ALA A 255 -22.86 -9.04 10.31
N LEU A 256 -23.67 -8.06 10.74
CA LEU A 256 -24.77 -8.25 11.69
C LEU A 256 -26.09 -7.65 11.18
N TYR A 257 -27.21 -8.16 11.70
CA TYR A 257 -28.55 -7.64 11.41
C TYR A 257 -28.88 -6.33 12.16
N LYS A 258 -28.26 -6.09 13.32
CA LYS A 258 -28.51 -4.92 14.15
C LYS A 258 -27.19 -4.26 14.52
N CYS A 259 -27.12 -2.96 14.27
CA CYS A 259 -25.94 -2.11 14.49
C CYS A 259 -26.34 -0.83 15.23
N ASP A 260 -27.29 -0.94 16.15
CA ASP A 260 -27.91 0.15 16.91
C ASP A 260 -27.18 0.47 18.22
N GLN A 261 -26.18 -0.33 18.57
CA GLN A 261 -25.41 -0.15 19.81
C GLN A 261 -23.92 0.04 19.50
N PRO A 262 -23.16 0.72 20.38
CA PRO A 262 -21.72 0.88 20.25
C PRO A 262 -20.98 -0.47 20.27
N TYR A 263 -19.80 -0.51 19.65
CA TYR A 263 -18.98 -1.73 19.55
C TYR A 263 -18.69 -2.39 20.91
N GLU A 264 -18.42 -1.60 21.94
CA GLU A 264 -18.13 -2.05 23.29
C GLU A 264 -19.29 -2.76 23.99
N ASN A 265 -20.53 -2.52 23.55
CA ASN A 265 -21.74 -3.13 24.12
C ASN A 265 -22.15 -4.43 23.40
N LEU A 266 -21.46 -4.79 22.32
CA LEU A 266 -21.72 -6.02 21.59
C LEU A 266 -21.34 -7.26 22.41
N THR A 267 -22.01 -8.36 22.14
CA THR A 267 -21.62 -9.68 22.67
C THR A 267 -20.24 -10.09 22.17
N GLY A 268 -19.61 -11.06 22.85
CA GLY A 268 -18.32 -11.60 22.41
C GLY A 268 -18.39 -12.22 21.01
N ILE A 269 -19.51 -12.85 20.66
CA ILE A 269 -19.74 -13.47 19.35
C ILE A 269 -19.87 -12.39 18.26
N ASP A 270 -20.68 -11.36 18.49
CA ASP A 270 -20.88 -10.28 17.52
C ASP A 270 -19.57 -9.52 17.26
N ARG A 271 -18.79 -9.24 18.32
CA ARG A 271 -17.45 -8.65 18.17
C ARG A 271 -16.53 -9.54 17.35
N ALA A 272 -16.57 -10.86 17.56
CA ALA A 272 -15.75 -11.79 16.78
C ALA A 272 -16.13 -11.79 15.29
N LEU A 273 -17.42 -11.72 14.95
CA LEU A 273 -17.89 -11.63 13.56
C LEU A 273 -17.41 -10.35 12.89
N ILE A 274 -17.55 -9.20 13.56
CA ILE A 274 -17.08 -7.91 13.03
C ILE A 274 -15.57 -7.91 12.86
N ARG A 275 -14.81 -8.41 13.85
CA ARG A 275 -13.36 -8.57 13.72
C ARG A 275 -12.98 -9.44 12.52
N GLY A 276 -13.69 -10.54 12.31
CA GLY A 276 -13.47 -11.42 11.15
C GLY A 276 -13.57 -10.70 9.81
N THR A 277 -14.47 -9.73 9.67
CA THR A 277 -14.59 -8.91 8.46
C THR A 277 -13.35 -8.01 8.27
N ILE A 278 -12.83 -7.42 9.34
CA ILE A 278 -11.59 -6.62 9.27
C ILE A 278 -10.38 -7.52 8.96
N VAL A 279 -10.28 -8.68 9.60
CA VAL A 279 -9.23 -9.69 9.33
C VAL A 279 -9.18 -10.04 7.85
N GLN A 280 -10.32 -10.31 7.23
CA GLN A 280 -10.40 -10.57 5.79
C GLN A 280 -9.87 -9.43 4.93
N SER A 281 -9.89 -8.21 5.41
CA SER A 281 -9.36 -7.04 4.70
C SER A 281 -7.86 -6.82 4.94
N LEU A 282 -7.33 -7.28 6.06
CA LEU A 282 -5.92 -7.15 6.44
C LEU A 282 -5.05 -8.30 5.95
N ASP A 283 -5.56 -9.53 6.01
CA ASP A 283 -4.79 -10.72 5.65
C ASP A 283 -4.61 -10.83 4.13
N ALA A 284 -3.40 -10.64 3.67
CA ALA A 284 -3.02 -10.74 2.27
C ALA A 284 -2.47 -12.14 1.89
N ALA A 285 -2.52 -13.11 2.78
CA ALA A 285 -2.16 -14.49 2.46
C ALA A 285 -3.08 -15.03 1.35
N CYS A 286 -2.50 -15.63 0.33
CA CYS A 286 -3.21 -16.14 -0.83
C CYS A 286 -2.42 -17.29 -1.45
N PRO A 287 -2.60 -18.54 -0.97
CA PRO A 287 -1.84 -19.70 -1.45
C PRO A 287 -1.92 -19.92 -2.97
N THR A 288 -3.02 -19.48 -3.60
CA THR A 288 -3.25 -19.60 -5.04
C THR A 288 -2.76 -18.40 -5.85
N CYS A 289 -2.31 -17.32 -5.19
CA CYS A 289 -1.76 -16.15 -5.85
C CYS A 289 -0.28 -16.35 -6.19
N LEU A 290 0.21 -15.58 -7.17
CA LEU A 290 1.63 -15.49 -7.45
C LEU A 290 2.38 -15.11 -6.15
N TYR A 291 3.42 -15.83 -5.83
CA TYR A 291 4.24 -15.66 -4.60
C TYR A 291 3.50 -15.92 -3.27
N GLY A 292 2.30 -16.50 -3.29
CA GLY A 292 1.52 -16.80 -2.09
C GLY A 292 0.90 -15.57 -1.40
N VAL A 293 0.87 -14.42 -2.08
CA VAL A 293 0.38 -13.16 -1.52
C VAL A 293 -0.51 -12.39 -2.50
N ASN A 294 -1.55 -11.74 -1.97
CA ASN A 294 -2.42 -10.83 -2.72
C ASN A 294 -1.94 -9.39 -2.52
N LEU A 295 -1.11 -8.89 -3.44
CA LEU A 295 -0.52 -7.54 -3.35
C LEU A 295 -1.56 -6.43 -3.42
N ASN A 296 -2.67 -6.64 -4.12
CA ASN A 296 -3.77 -5.67 -4.17
C ASN A 296 -4.42 -5.51 -2.79
N LYS A 297 -4.67 -6.63 -2.12
CA LYS A 297 -5.22 -6.62 -0.77
C LYS A 297 -4.24 -6.02 0.24
N ALA A 298 -2.95 -6.35 0.12
CA ALA A 298 -1.89 -5.73 0.91
C ALA A 298 -1.89 -4.21 0.78
N SER A 299 -1.97 -3.71 -0.45
CA SER A 299 -2.03 -2.28 -0.74
C SER A 299 -3.28 -1.61 -0.14
N GLN A 300 -4.45 -2.26 -0.25
CA GLN A 300 -5.70 -1.75 0.33
C GLN A 300 -5.69 -1.76 1.86
N SER A 301 -4.98 -2.71 2.49
CA SER A 301 -4.89 -2.81 3.95
C SER A 301 -4.16 -1.63 4.60
N ILE A 302 -3.35 -0.87 3.85
CA ILE A 302 -2.59 0.28 4.37
C ILE A 302 -3.52 1.34 4.98
N ALA A 303 -4.69 1.56 4.40
CA ALA A 303 -5.68 2.49 4.95
C ALA A 303 -6.22 2.04 6.33
N LEU A 304 -6.42 0.74 6.53
CA LEU A 304 -6.81 0.20 7.83
C LEU A 304 -5.68 0.29 8.85
N ILE A 305 -4.44 0.02 8.42
CA ILE A 305 -3.24 0.13 9.27
C ILE A 305 -3.07 1.58 9.74
N ALA A 306 -3.22 2.56 8.86
CA ALA A 306 -3.17 3.97 9.20
C ALA A 306 -4.27 4.36 10.20
N LYS A 307 -5.49 3.86 10.02
CA LYS A 307 -6.60 4.08 10.98
C LYS A 307 -6.31 3.47 12.36
N VAL A 308 -5.66 2.31 12.42
CA VAL A 308 -5.22 1.70 13.69
C VAL A 308 -4.16 2.59 14.35
N LEU A 309 -3.18 3.07 13.60
CA LEU A 309 -2.16 3.97 14.14
C LEU A 309 -2.78 5.30 14.62
N TYR A 310 -3.70 5.88 13.84
CA TYR A 310 -4.44 7.08 14.25
C TYR A 310 -5.24 6.85 15.54
N ALA A 311 -5.91 5.70 15.66
CA ALA A 311 -6.65 5.33 16.87
C ALA A 311 -5.73 5.26 18.11
N ASN A 312 -4.53 4.70 17.97
CA ASN A 312 -3.53 4.66 19.04
C ASN A 312 -3.00 6.06 19.40
N CYS A 313 -2.86 6.95 18.40
CA CYS A 313 -2.51 8.35 18.63
C CYS A 313 -3.58 9.08 19.47
N VAL A 314 -4.85 8.95 19.11
CA VAL A 314 -5.97 9.52 19.86
C VAL A 314 -6.00 8.98 21.29
N GLN A 315 -5.77 7.69 21.45
CA GLN A 315 -5.76 7.00 22.74
C GLN A 315 -4.60 7.47 23.62
N ALA A 316 -3.39 7.59 23.07
CA ALA A 316 -2.23 8.12 23.80
C ALA A 316 -2.49 9.56 24.30
N LYS A 317 -3.10 10.41 23.45
CA LYS A 317 -3.52 11.75 23.84
C LYS A 317 -4.56 11.74 24.97
N ALA A 318 -5.51 10.83 24.93
CA ALA A 318 -6.52 10.69 25.99
C ALA A 318 -5.88 10.29 27.33
N ILE A 319 -4.89 9.40 27.31
CA ILE A 319 -4.13 9.00 28.51
C ILE A 319 -3.36 10.21 29.08
N LEU A 320 -2.62 10.95 28.27
CA LEU A 320 -1.91 12.14 28.70
C LEU A 320 -2.87 13.15 29.37
N LYS A 321 -4.02 13.38 28.74
CA LYS A 321 -5.05 14.27 29.27
C LYS A 321 -5.65 13.77 30.58
N LEU A 322 -5.89 12.46 30.71
CA LEU A 322 -6.43 11.83 31.93
C LEU A 322 -5.54 12.10 33.14
N HIS A 323 -4.22 12.05 32.94
CA HIS A 323 -3.22 12.26 34.01
C HIS A 323 -2.77 13.74 34.12
N GLY A 324 -3.37 14.65 33.32
CA GLY A 324 -3.07 16.08 33.40
C GLY A 324 -1.64 16.44 32.93
N VAL A 325 -0.99 15.56 32.17
CA VAL A 325 0.38 15.75 31.68
C VAL A 325 0.42 16.05 30.20
N THR A 326 1.49 16.72 29.76
CA THR A 326 1.80 17.00 28.35
C THR A 326 3.11 16.34 27.97
N ALA A 327 3.31 16.11 26.68
CA ALA A 327 4.54 15.61 26.11
C ALA A 327 4.94 16.47 24.91
N ASN A 328 6.22 16.45 24.54
CA ASN A 328 6.64 17.07 23.29
C ASN A 328 6.14 16.25 22.10
N TYR A 329 6.28 16.80 20.88
CA TYR A 329 5.78 16.19 19.66
C TYR A 329 6.38 14.79 19.39
N GLU A 330 7.69 14.65 19.58
CA GLU A 330 8.41 13.39 19.37
C GLU A 330 7.98 12.33 20.38
N ASP A 331 7.97 12.66 21.65
CA ASP A 331 7.59 11.72 22.73
C ASP A 331 6.14 11.28 22.60
N SER A 332 5.25 12.16 22.17
CA SER A 332 3.85 11.84 21.89
C SER A 332 3.70 10.77 20.81
N TRP A 333 4.49 10.83 19.74
CA TRP A 333 4.51 9.77 18.73
C TRP A 333 5.11 8.47 19.27
N LYS A 334 6.15 8.53 20.09
CA LYS A 334 6.68 7.32 20.77
C LYS A 334 5.62 6.67 21.62
N PHE A 335 4.81 7.44 22.36
CA PHE A 335 3.70 6.92 23.15
C PHE A 335 2.61 6.27 22.29
N ALA A 336 2.25 6.87 21.16
CA ALA A 336 1.31 6.28 20.23
C ALA A 336 1.82 4.93 19.68
N LEU A 337 3.10 4.82 19.38
CA LEU A 337 3.74 3.59 18.91
C LEU A 337 3.88 2.53 20.02
N VAL A 338 4.12 2.92 21.28
CA VAL A 338 4.03 1.99 22.42
C VAL A 338 2.63 1.41 22.52
N SER A 339 1.60 2.25 22.40
CA SER A 339 0.21 1.81 22.41
C SER A 339 -0.10 0.86 21.25
N TYR A 340 0.43 1.14 20.05
CA TYR A 340 0.29 0.27 18.89
C TYR A 340 0.93 -1.11 19.11
N HIS A 341 2.17 -1.16 19.58
CA HIS A 341 2.96 -2.40 19.70
C HIS A 341 2.56 -3.22 20.95
N SER A 342 2.42 -2.57 22.10
CA SER A 342 2.24 -3.23 23.40
C SER A 342 0.85 -3.04 24.01
N GLY A 343 -0.01 -2.26 23.35
CA GLY A 343 -1.35 -1.93 23.83
C GLY A 343 -1.37 -0.75 24.80
N PHE A 344 -2.53 -0.10 24.84
CA PHE A 344 -2.74 1.13 25.62
C PHE A 344 -2.56 0.94 27.13
N GLY A 345 -2.89 -0.22 27.68
CA GLY A 345 -2.74 -0.50 29.10
C GLY A 345 -1.29 -0.43 29.57
N CYS A 346 -0.36 -0.84 28.70
CA CYS A 346 1.06 -0.69 28.97
C CYS A 346 1.47 0.78 29.11
N LEU A 347 1.09 1.60 28.13
CA LEU A 347 1.38 3.03 28.12
C LEU A 347 0.70 3.73 29.32
N GLN A 348 -0.56 3.42 29.60
CA GLN A 348 -1.30 4.03 30.69
C GLN A 348 -0.61 3.79 32.03
N SER A 349 -0.27 2.54 32.35
CA SER A 349 0.43 2.22 33.59
C SER A 349 1.80 2.90 33.70
N ALA A 350 2.53 3.00 32.60
CA ALA A 350 3.83 3.68 32.59
C ALA A 350 3.67 5.19 32.83
N ILE A 351 2.70 5.84 32.20
CA ILE A 351 2.43 7.28 32.41
C ILE A 351 1.94 7.54 33.82
N GLU A 352 1.03 6.72 34.35
CA GLU A 352 0.52 6.82 35.73
C GLU A 352 1.66 6.76 36.75
N ASN A 353 2.58 5.81 36.59
CA ASN A 353 3.73 5.65 37.47
C ASN A 353 4.82 6.73 37.29
N SER A 354 4.83 7.41 36.15
CA SER A 354 5.80 8.46 35.84
C SER A 354 5.30 9.87 36.14
N SER A 355 3.99 10.05 36.31
CA SER A 355 3.39 11.36 36.59
C SER A 355 3.55 11.72 38.07
N THR A 356 4.67 12.33 38.38
CA THR A 356 4.92 13.00 39.65
C THR A 356 4.91 14.50 39.42
N ASP A 357 4.14 15.27 40.13
CA ASP A 357 4.11 16.74 40.28
C ASP A 357 4.53 17.66 39.09
N GLY A 358 4.78 17.12 37.93
CA GLY A 358 5.22 17.83 36.71
C GLY A 358 4.13 17.88 35.65
N THR A 359 4.01 19.01 34.98
CA THR A 359 3.07 19.18 33.87
C THR A 359 3.55 18.55 32.56
N GLN A 360 4.85 18.22 32.45
CA GLN A 360 5.46 17.64 31.27
C GLN A 360 6.12 16.30 31.56
N ILE A 361 5.83 15.31 30.73
CA ILE A 361 6.41 13.97 30.78
C ILE A 361 7.28 13.74 29.54
N THR A 362 8.38 13.01 29.71
CA THR A 362 9.32 12.69 28.62
C THR A 362 9.39 11.19 28.34
N TRP A 363 9.90 10.83 27.15
CA TRP A 363 10.18 9.44 26.84
C TRP A 363 11.06 8.76 27.88
N ASN A 364 12.11 9.44 28.33
CA ASN A 364 13.06 8.89 29.31
C ASN A 364 12.35 8.55 30.63
N THR A 365 11.48 9.43 31.14
CA THR A 365 10.75 9.17 32.39
C THR A 365 9.74 8.03 32.25
N VAL A 366 9.12 7.89 31.06
CA VAL A 366 8.17 6.80 30.79
C VAL A 366 8.87 5.45 30.63
N THR A 367 10.07 5.41 29.99
CA THR A 367 10.81 4.16 29.80
C THR A 367 11.21 3.46 31.09
N GLU A 368 11.49 4.23 32.16
CA GLU A 368 11.81 3.69 33.48
C GLU A 368 10.64 2.90 34.10
N ASN A 369 9.41 3.19 33.66
CA ASN A 369 8.18 2.59 34.15
C ASN A 369 7.49 1.67 33.12
N LEU A 370 8.08 1.49 31.93
CA LEU A 370 7.57 0.57 30.91
C LEU A 370 7.93 -0.87 31.25
N VAL A 371 6.98 -1.59 31.84
CA VAL A 371 7.16 -3.00 32.21
C VAL A 371 6.86 -3.98 31.07
N CYS A 372 6.37 -3.51 29.94
CA CYS A 372 6.00 -4.35 28.80
C CYS A 372 7.24 -4.79 28.03
N GLN A 373 7.39 -6.11 27.93
CA GLN A 373 8.56 -6.70 27.27
C GLN A 373 8.69 -6.24 25.81
N GLY A 374 9.89 -5.74 25.45
CA GLY A 374 10.22 -5.36 24.10
C GLY A 374 9.77 -3.97 23.67
N ALA A 375 8.91 -3.27 24.44
CA ALA A 375 8.38 -1.96 24.05
C ALA A 375 9.48 -0.91 23.81
N VAL A 376 10.46 -0.81 24.71
CA VAL A 376 11.58 0.14 24.57
C VAL A 376 12.42 -0.20 23.33
N ALA A 377 12.83 -1.46 23.18
CA ALA A 377 13.64 -1.90 22.05
C ALA A 377 12.90 -1.71 20.70
N TYR A 378 11.58 -1.88 20.68
CA TYR A 378 10.77 -1.60 19.51
C TYR A 378 10.82 -0.12 19.12
N ILE A 379 10.63 0.78 20.08
CA ILE A 379 10.67 2.22 19.84
C ILE A 379 12.08 2.67 19.43
N ASP A 380 13.11 2.16 20.06
CA ASP A 380 14.50 2.49 19.70
C ASP A 380 14.82 2.07 18.26
N LYS A 381 14.40 0.87 17.87
CA LYS A 381 14.53 0.38 16.50
C LYS A 381 13.73 1.24 15.51
N PHE A 382 12.49 1.55 15.84
CA PHE A 382 11.62 2.38 15.01
C PHE A 382 12.22 3.77 14.82
N TRP A 383 12.61 4.40 15.92
CA TRP A 383 13.14 5.77 15.91
C TRP A 383 14.49 5.85 15.21
N GLY A 384 15.33 4.85 15.42
CA GLY A 384 16.60 4.73 14.68
C GLY A 384 16.39 4.64 13.17
N SER A 385 15.39 3.86 12.71
CA SER A 385 15.03 3.80 11.30
C SER A 385 14.46 5.12 10.78
N LEU A 386 13.56 5.75 11.55
CA LEU A 386 12.92 7.02 11.20
C LEU A 386 13.94 8.17 11.04
N LEU A 387 14.82 8.38 12.02
CA LEU A 387 15.81 9.44 11.97
C LEU A 387 16.85 9.26 10.87
N ASN A 388 17.14 8.01 10.52
CA ASN A 388 18.07 7.68 9.44
C ASN A 388 17.37 7.52 8.07
N PHE A 389 16.07 7.83 7.98
CA PHE A 389 15.29 7.64 6.75
C PHE A 389 15.96 8.29 5.53
N ASN A 390 16.39 9.54 5.66
CA ASN A 390 17.03 10.30 4.58
C ASN A 390 18.36 9.67 4.09
N SER A 391 19.07 8.91 4.94
CA SER A 391 20.31 8.23 4.55
C SER A 391 20.06 7.03 3.62
N TYR A 392 18.83 6.52 3.60
CA TYR A 392 18.40 5.39 2.79
C TYR A 392 17.60 5.80 1.57
N LEU A 393 17.37 7.11 1.34
CA LEU A 393 16.65 7.56 0.16
C LEU A 393 17.40 7.13 -1.09
N LYS A 394 16.67 6.56 -2.03
CA LYS A 394 17.19 6.26 -3.36
C LYS A 394 17.69 7.56 -3.99
N LYS A 395 19.01 7.64 -4.22
CA LYS A 395 19.58 8.79 -4.93
C LYS A 395 18.89 8.89 -6.29
N PRO A 396 18.37 10.07 -6.68
CA PRO A 396 17.85 10.24 -8.03
C PRO A 396 18.94 9.76 -8.99
N GLY A 397 18.62 8.72 -9.78
CA GLY A 397 19.51 8.31 -10.87
C GLY A 397 19.80 9.56 -11.70
N THR A 398 21.03 9.71 -12.18
CA THR A 398 21.41 10.83 -13.03
C THR A 398 20.34 10.96 -14.12
N LEU A 399 19.53 12.02 -14.04
CA LEU A 399 18.46 12.27 -14.98
C LEU A 399 19.11 12.36 -16.36
N THR A 400 18.93 11.33 -17.18
CA THR A 400 19.39 11.38 -18.56
C THR A 400 18.59 12.48 -19.23
N ASN A 401 19.26 13.54 -19.65
CA ASN A 401 18.69 14.58 -20.49
C ASN A 401 18.25 13.90 -21.80
N VAL A 402 16.96 13.62 -21.93
CA VAL A 402 16.42 13.07 -23.15
C VAL A 402 16.27 14.22 -24.14
N GLN A 403 17.25 14.34 -25.04
CA GLN A 403 17.05 15.08 -26.28
C GLN A 403 16.02 14.31 -27.12
N LEU A 404 15.02 15.04 -27.59
CA LEU A 404 13.99 14.53 -28.49
C LEU A 404 14.64 13.94 -29.74
N GLN A 405 14.77 12.61 -29.80
CA GLN A 405 15.05 11.88 -31.05
C GLN A 405 13.78 11.13 -31.44
N ASN A 406 13.41 11.29 -32.71
CA ASN A 406 12.31 10.54 -33.31
C ASN A 406 12.58 9.04 -33.22
N PRO A 407 11.61 8.21 -32.82
CA PRO A 407 11.82 6.78 -32.72
C PRO A 407 11.99 6.12 -34.09
N THR A 408 13.08 5.39 -34.23
CA THR A 408 13.26 4.43 -35.34
C THR A 408 12.36 3.22 -35.04
N PRO A 409 11.54 2.75 -35.99
CA PRO A 409 10.67 1.60 -35.74
C PRO A 409 11.48 0.32 -35.53
N ALA A 410 11.18 -0.38 -34.45
CA ALA A 410 11.72 -1.70 -34.15
C ALA A 410 11.16 -2.76 -35.12
N PRO A 411 11.91 -3.81 -35.48
CA PRO A 411 11.44 -4.85 -36.36
C PRO A 411 10.26 -5.62 -35.75
N THR A 412 9.14 -5.66 -36.45
CA THR A 412 7.91 -6.34 -36.10
C THR A 412 8.11 -7.85 -36.19
N SER A 413 8.15 -8.54 -35.03
CA SER A 413 8.00 -9.99 -35.04
C SER A 413 6.52 -10.33 -35.29
N THR A 414 6.27 -11.26 -36.20
CA THR A 414 4.91 -11.76 -36.50
C THR A 414 4.31 -12.33 -35.24
N PRO A 415 3.11 -11.88 -34.80
CA PRO A 415 2.50 -12.37 -33.57
C PRO A 415 2.10 -13.85 -33.71
N TYR A 416 2.51 -14.66 -32.74
CA TYR A 416 2.08 -16.05 -32.66
C TYR A 416 0.65 -16.06 -32.14
N LEU A 417 -0.29 -16.60 -32.92
CA LEU A 417 -1.71 -16.61 -32.55
C LEU A 417 -2.06 -17.83 -31.70
N SER A 418 -2.93 -17.64 -30.71
CA SER A 418 -3.42 -18.66 -29.82
C SER A 418 -4.50 -19.54 -30.47
N ASN A 419 -4.58 -20.79 -30.03
CA ASN A 419 -5.69 -21.70 -30.26
C ASN A 419 -6.17 -22.30 -28.92
N ALA A 420 -6.20 -21.49 -27.89
CA ALA A 420 -6.62 -21.86 -26.54
C ALA A 420 -8.07 -21.46 -26.26
N HIS A 421 -8.62 -21.99 -25.18
CA HIS A 421 -9.91 -21.55 -24.62
C HIS A 421 -9.87 -21.48 -23.10
N ILE A 422 -10.75 -20.69 -22.52
CA ILE A 422 -10.89 -20.55 -21.06
C ILE A 422 -12.19 -21.26 -20.67
N LEU A 423 -12.11 -22.13 -19.66
CA LEU A 423 -13.26 -22.71 -18.99
C LEU A 423 -13.39 -22.14 -17.59
N VAL A 424 -14.39 -21.30 -17.37
CA VAL A 424 -14.70 -20.75 -16.04
C VAL A 424 -15.75 -21.64 -15.37
N LYS A 425 -15.46 -22.09 -14.13
CA LYS A 425 -16.40 -22.85 -13.30
C LYS A 425 -16.72 -22.04 -12.04
N ILE A 426 -18.00 -21.96 -11.69
CA ILE A 426 -18.50 -21.20 -10.55
C ILE A 426 -19.45 -22.06 -9.75
N PHE A 427 -19.15 -22.28 -8.47
CA PHE A 427 -20.04 -23.07 -7.60
C PHE A 427 -19.96 -22.63 -6.13
N VAL A 428 -20.98 -22.99 -5.36
CA VAL A 428 -21.01 -22.85 -3.90
C VAL A 428 -20.65 -24.19 -3.30
N ASP A 429 -19.49 -24.29 -2.72
CA ASP A 429 -19.04 -25.47 -1.98
C ASP A 429 -19.87 -25.60 -0.69
N LYS A 430 -20.82 -26.51 -0.68
CA LYS A 430 -21.77 -26.70 0.43
C LYS A 430 -21.24 -27.65 1.50
N ASN A 431 -20.34 -28.54 1.14
CA ASN A 431 -19.79 -29.57 2.03
C ASN A 431 -18.34 -29.30 2.44
N GLY A 432 -17.66 -28.31 1.84
CA GLY A 432 -16.30 -27.89 2.19
C GLY A 432 -15.21 -28.76 1.57
N ASP A 433 -15.51 -29.54 0.52
CA ASP A 433 -14.54 -30.46 -0.11
C ASP A 433 -13.77 -29.82 -1.30
N GLY A 434 -14.16 -28.62 -1.73
CA GLY A 434 -13.54 -27.90 -2.84
C GLY A 434 -13.86 -28.47 -4.23
N ILE A 435 -14.79 -29.41 -4.34
CA ILE A 435 -15.15 -30.12 -5.58
C ILE A 435 -16.60 -29.78 -5.96
N GLN A 436 -16.79 -29.32 -7.19
CA GLN A 436 -18.15 -29.04 -7.70
C GLN A 436 -18.99 -30.31 -7.76
N GLN A 437 -20.15 -30.27 -7.10
CA GLN A 437 -21.11 -31.39 -7.06
C GLN A 437 -22.48 -30.95 -7.58
N GLN A 438 -23.37 -31.93 -7.73
CA GLN A 438 -24.75 -31.67 -8.16
C GLN A 438 -25.49 -30.76 -7.17
N GLY A 439 -26.07 -29.68 -7.67
CA GLY A 439 -26.79 -28.68 -6.87
C GLY A 439 -25.89 -27.62 -6.22
N GLU A 440 -24.60 -27.55 -6.57
CA GLU A 440 -23.63 -26.51 -6.13
C GLU A 440 -23.34 -25.49 -7.22
N THR A 441 -23.71 -25.74 -8.46
CA THR A 441 -23.48 -24.83 -9.58
C THR A 441 -24.18 -23.48 -9.39
N LEU A 442 -23.52 -22.42 -9.83
CA LEU A 442 -24.11 -21.08 -9.90
C LEU A 442 -24.38 -20.70 -11.35
N ASP A 443 -25.66 -20.69 -11.69
CA ASP A 443 -26.14 -20.30 -13.00
C ASP A 443 -26.52 -18.82 -13.06
N ASN A 444 -26.65 -18.29 -14.27
CA ASN A 444 -27.01 -16.90 -14.55
C ASN A 444 -26.01 -15.87 -13.96
N VAL A 445 -24.76 -16.26 -13.75
CA VAL A 445 -23.68 -15.36 -13.33
C VAL A 445 -23.02 -14.77 -14.57
N GLN A 446 -22.96 -13.43 -14.63
CA GLN A 446 -22.23 -12.75 -15.69
C GLN A 446 -20.73 -12.91 -15.47
N VAL A 447 -20.03 -13.36 -16.52
CA VAL A 447 -18.59 -13.51 -16.59
C VAL A 447 -18.07 -12.62 -17.71
N ASN A 448 -17.15 -11.70 -17.40
CA ASN A 448 -16.49 -10.86 -18.38
C ASN A 448 -15.03 -11.28 -18.51
N LEU A 449 -14.54 -11.39 -19.74
CA LEU A 449 -13.13 -11.50 -20.07
C LEU A 449 -12.69 -10.22 -20.75
N GLU A 450 -11.69 -9.56 -20.21
CA GLU A 450 -11.06 -8.35 -20.77
C GLU A 450 -9.59 -8.64 -21.06
N LEU A 451 -9.13 -8.39 -22.28
CA LEU A 451 -7.75 -8.56 -22.71
C LEU A 451 -7.05 -7.21 -22.86
N GLU A 452 -5.76 -7.16 -22.59
CA GLU A 452 -4.95 -5.93 -22.67
C GLU A 452 -4.96 -5.27 -24.06
N ASN A 453 -5.21 -6.04 -25.12
CA ASN A 453 -5.33 -5.53 -26.50
C ASN A 453 -6.70 -4.86 -26.78
N GLY A 454 -7.56 -4.69 -25.76
CA GLY A 454 -8.87 -4.06 -25.86
C GLY A 454 -10.00 -5.02 -26.28
N VAL A 455 -9.71 -6.29 -26.52
CA VAL A 455 -10.73 -7.30 -26.81
C VAL A 455 -11.44 -7.68 -25.52
N SER A 456 -12.78 -7.69 -25.54
CA SER A 456 -13.60 -8.09 -24.39
C SER A 456 -14.71 -9.04 -24.82
N PHE A 457 -15.05 -9.97 -23.92
CA PHE A 457 -16.12 -10.94 -24.10
C PHE A 457 -16.97 -10.97 -22.82
N THR A 458 -18.27 -11.25 -22.99
CA THR A 458 -19.19 -11.46 -21.89
C THR A 458 -19.96 -12.76 -22.13
N GLN A 459 -20.04 -13.59 -21.10
CA GLN A 459 -20.84 -14.83 -21.08
C GLN A 459 -21.67 -14.89 -19.80
N ILE A 460 -22.72 -15.67 -19.82
CA ILE A 460 -23.55 -15.98 -18.65
C ILE A 460 -23.41 -17.46 -18.36
N THR A 461 -23.19 -17.83 -17.09
CA THR A 461 -23.01 -19.24 -16.73
C THR A 461 -24.28 -20.06 -16.94
N SER A 462 -24.08 -21.28 -17.47
CA SER A 462 -25.04 -22.35 -17.52
C SER A 462 -24.41 -23.62 -16.96
N ASP A 463 -25.08 -24.32 -16.07
CA ASP A 463 -24.48 -25.43 -15.29
C ASP A 463 -23.18 -25.04 -14.59
N GLY A 464 -23.15 -23.79 -14.06
CA GLY A 464 -22.01 -23.20 -13.39
C GLY A 464 -20.79 -22.96 -14.28
N LYS A 465 -20.93 -22.94 -15.61
CA LYS A 465 -19.81 -22.81 -16.56
C LYS A 465 -20.01 -21.66 -17.53
N ALA A 466 -18.89 -21.03 -17.91
CA ALA A 466 -18.79 -20.10 -19.03
C ALA A 466 -17.49 -20.38 -19.81
N GLU A 467 -17.56 -20.35 -21.14
CA GLU A 467 -16.43 -20.68 -22.02
C GLU A 467 -16.09 -19.52 -22.94
N PHE A 468 -14.78 -19.23 -23.11
CA PHE A 468 -14.28 -18.20 -24.00
C PHE A 468 -13.22 -18.78 -24.95
N SER A 469 -13.38 -18.55 -26.24
CA SER A 469 -12.34 -18.88 -27.22
C SER A 469 -11.31 -17.76 -27.31
N LEU A 470 -10.03 -18.13 -27.25
CA LEU A 470 -8.90 -17.23 -27.45
C LEU A 470 -8.28 -17.38 -28.86
N THR A 471 -8.97 -18.10 -29.76
CA THR A 471 -8.47 -18.33 -31.13
C THR A 471 -8.25 -17.01 -31.86
N GLY A 472 -7.08 -16.85 -32.42
CA GLY A 472 -6.70 -15.63 -33.14
C GLY A 472 -6.20 -14.48 -32.25
N ILE A 473 -6.14 -14.67 -30.94
CA ILE A 473 -5.51 -13.71 -30.00
C ILE A 473 -4.00 -13.97 -29.96
N SER A 474 -3.19 -12.93 -29.88
CA SER A 474 -1.74 -13.09 -29.76
C SER A 474 -1.34 -13.79 -28.48
N VAL A 475 -0.44 -14.76 -28.56
CA VAL A 475 0.15 -15.44 -27.40
C VAL A 475 0.90 -14.42 -26.54
N GLY A 476 0.78 -14.56 -25.21
CA GLY A 476 1.41 -13.65 -24.25
C GLY A 476 0.57 -12.40 -23.93
N VAL A 477 -0.59 -12.20 -24.58
CA VAL A 477 -1.53 -11.15 -24.17
C VAL A 477 -2.07 -11.49 -22.80
N LYS A 478 -2.02 -10.52 -21.90
CA LYS A 478 -2.62 -10.67 -20.57
C LYS A 478 -4.11 -10.34 -20.63
N GLY A 479 -4.86 -10.93 -19.72
CA GLY A 479 -6.28 -10.68 -19.60
C GLY A 479 -6.78 -10.89 -18.18
N ARG A 480 -8.05 -10.56 -17.98
CA ARG A 480 -8.73 -10.70 -16.70
C ARG A 480 -10.13 -11.25 -16.91
N VAL A 481 -10.45 -12.31 -16.19
CA VAL A 481 -11.80 -12.81 -16.05
C VAL A 481 -12.41 -12.20 -14.80
N THR A 482 -13.60 -11.60 -14.90
CA THR A 482 -14.29 -10.96 -13.79
C THR A 482 -15.71 -11.48 -13.63
N LEU A 483 -16.18 -11.56 -12.40
CA LEU A 483 -17.56 -11.82 -12.02
C LEU A 483 -18.11 -10.55 -11.35
N PRO A 484 -18.66 -9.58 -12.12
CA PRO A 484 -19.02 -8.27 -11.59
C PRO A 484 -20.01 -8.33 -10.43
N GLY A 485 -21.04 -9.17 -10.52
CA GLY A 485 -22.07 -9.34 -9.48
C GLY A 485 -21.60 -10.07 -8.23
N LEU A 486 -20.44 -10.75 -8.28
CA LEU A 486 -19.90 -11.54 -7.17
C LEU A 486 -18.54 -11.01 -6.68
N TYR A 487 -18.08 -9.88 -7.24
CA TYR A 487 -16.83 -9.22 -6.86
C TYR A 487 -15.59 -10.13 -6.89
N ARG A 488 -15.53 -11.05 -7.86
CA ARG A 488 -14.41 -12.00 -8.05
C ARG A 488 -13.72 -11.79 -9.39
N ASN A 489 -12.46 -12.15 -9.47
CA ASN A 489 -11.67 -12.10 -10.70
C ASN A 489 -10.48 -13.04 -10.67
N ALA A 490 -9.96 -13.33 -11.86
CA ALA A 490 -8.71 -14.05 -12.08
C ALA A 490 -7.95 -13.44 -13.26
N SER A 491 -6.63 -13.36 -13.16
CA SER A 491 -5.77 -12.93 -14.26
C SER A 491 -5.39 -14.13 -15.11
N ILE A 492 -5.24 -13.91 -16.41
CA ILE A 492 -4.80 -14.91 -17.36
C ILE A 492 -3.66 -14.39 -18.22
N LEU A 493 -2.88 -15.33 -18.76
CA LEU A 493 -1.93 -15.08 -19.85
C LEU A 493 -2.33 -16.00 -21.01
N VAL A 494 -2.53 -15.43 -22.19
CA VAL A 494 -2.95 -16.21 -23.38
C VAL A 494 -1.85 -17.18 -23.80
N PRO A 495 -2.04 -18.51 -23.68
CA PRO A 495 -1.07 -19.50 -24.11
C PRO A 495 -1.20 -19.76 -25.62
N SER A 496 -0.30 -20.56 -26.18
CA SER A 496 -0.36 -20.96 -27.60
C SER A 496 -1.54 -21.88 -27.93
N ALA A 497 -1.91 -22.76 -27.00
CA ALA A 497 -3.02 -23.70 -27.13
C ALA A 497 -3.43 -24.28 -25.77
N GLY A 498 -4.55 -24.99 -25.73
CA GLY A 498 -5.04 -25.73 -24.56
C GLY A 498 -6.18 -25.05 -23.82
N GLU A 499 -6.62 -25.69 -22.75
CA GLU A 499 -7.66 -25.16 -21.84
C GLU A 499 -7.04 -24.46 -20.65
N ILE A 500 -7.55 -23.27 -20.29
CA ILE A 500 -7.23 -22.55 -19.07
C ILE A 500 -8.42 -22.72 -18.12
N PRO A 501 -8.33 -23.58 -17.10
CA PRO A 501 -9.37 -23.70 -16.10
C PRO A 501 -9.30 -22.55 -15.11
N ILE A 502 -10.44 -21.87 -14.88
CA ILE A 502 -10.60 -20.85 -13.84
C ILE A 502 -11.76 -21.28 -12.95
N ILE A 503 -11.46 -21.46 -11.67
CA ILE A 503 -12.46 -21.97 -10.72
C ILE A 503 -12.72 -20.92 -9.65
N PHE A 504 -13.97 -20.49 -9.50
CA PHE A 504 -14.42 -19.64 -8.42
C PHE A 504 -15.28 -20.44 -7.46
N ILE A 505 -14.76 -20.63 -6.25
CA ILE A 505 -15.44 -21.36 -5.17
C ILE A 505 -15.99 -20.35 -4.18
N PHE A 506 -17.27 -20.49 -3.85
CA PHE A 506 -17.94 -19.73 -2.81
C PHE A 506 -18.25 -20.67 -1.66
N ALA A 507 -17.54 -20.53 -0.55
CA ALA A 507 -17.85 -21.28 0.66
C ALA A 507 -19.19 -20.80 1.23
N ARG A 508 -20.04 -21.72 1.66
CA ARG A 508 -21.18 -21.39 2.51
C ARG A 508 -20.61 -20.84 3.81
N PRO A 509 -21.11 -19.72 4.37
CA PRO A 509 -20.73 -19.33 5.72
C PRO A 509 -21.11 -20.50 6.64
N ILE A 510 -20.10 -21.14 7.23
CA ILE A 510 -20.32 -22.17 8.26
C ILE A 510 -20.92 -21.40 9.43
N LEU A 511 -22.23 -21.52 9.63
CA LEU A 511 -22.84 -21.16 10.89
C LEU A 511 -22.16 -22.04 11.95
N PRO A 512 -21.55 -21.48 12.99
CA PRO A 512 -20.94 -22.30 14.03
C PRO A 512 -22.02 -23.21 14.61
N THR A 513 -21.93 -24.49 14.32
CA THR A 513 -22.62 -25.52 15.11
C THR A 513 -22.15 -25.32 16.52
N GLN A 514 -23.11 -25.19 17.43
CA GLN A 514 -22.92 -25.01 18.87
C GLN A 514 -21.71 -25.82 19.36
N LEU A 515 -20.69 -25.11 19.85
CA LEU A 515 -19.66 -25.76 20.64
C LEU A 515 -20.33 -26.34 21.88
N PRO A 516 -20.08 -27.62 22.24
CA PRO A 516 -20.54 -28.16 23.51
C PRO A 516 -19.88 -27.36 24.64
N TYR A 517 -20.65 -27.13 25.69
CA TYR A 517 -20.35 -26.37 26.90
C TYR A 517 -19.01 -26.71 27.55
#